data_cc71bd2a7d9e42f90096535d720c8fa2
#
_entry.id   cc71bd2a7d9e42f90096535d720c8fa2
#
_cell.length_a   1.000
_cell.length_b   1.000
_cell.length_c   1.000
_cell.angle_alpha   90.00
_cell.angle_beta   90.00
_cell.angle_gamma   90.00
#
_symmetry.space_group_name_H-M   'P 1'
#
loop_
_entity.id
_entity.type
_entity.pdbx_description
1 polymer ?
#
loop_
_entity_poly.entity_id
_entity_poly.type
_entity_poly.pdbx_seq_one_letter_code
_entity_poly.pdbx_strand_id
1 'polypeptide(L)'
;QDTLGSYQTRGSGNEDRNRNLSLACGAIHGTVLNPGESMSFATHINRVSGFRSAPEDTGMEPVPQGGVSQVASTLYYAALMSDLNITYRGTHAYMPSFIEYGLDATSDLQILNTTGYPIRIDATYSGGYAKVEIFGTEERNYYLMLESSISTSTAPQTVFETYAYDNPEGYVDGDVIEEGRNGYLVKSYKVKYDRRTSSELSRDFIASSQYPVVNRVIAQVAAPPVTETPPEIIFPTDPPYVPPVELPTEPPQEPIIPPTFSYEGQAPVIETFPVTEII
;
A
#
# COMPACT_ATOMS: atom_id res chain seq x y z
N GLN A 1 -26.20 19.13 -17.60
CA GLN A 1 -25.26 19.00 -16.46
C GLN A 1 -23.86 18.75 -17.02
N ASP A 2 -22.89 19.50 -16.51
CA ASP A 2 -21.50 19.39 -16.88
C ASP A 2 -20.80 18.38 -15.95
N THR A 3 -19.73 17.74 -16.44
CA THR A 3 -18.83 16.97 -15.58
C THR A 3 -17.89 17.93 -14.87
N LEU A 4 -18.04 18.08 -13.56
CA LEU A 4 -17.18 18.95 -12.74
C LEU A 4 -15.83 18.28 -12.42
N GLY A 5 -15.83 16.98 -12.26
CA GLY A 5 -14.65 16.18 -11.99
C GLY A 5 -14.96 14.69 -12.12
N SER A 6 -13.96 13.91 -12.49
CA SER A 6 -14.06 12.46 -12.60
C SER A 6 -12.74 11.79 -12.31
N TYR A 7 -12.79 10.56 -11.84
CA TYR A 7 -11.63 9.70 -11.69
C TYR A 7 -12.01 8.24 -11.78
N GLN A 8 -11.04 7.40 -12.11
CA GLN A 8 -11.23 5.95 -12.13
C GLN A 8 -9.98 5.23 -11.63
N THR A 9 -10.21 4.13 -10.95
CA THR A 9 -9.16 3.25 -10.45
C THR A 9 -9.39 1.83 -10.93
N ARG A 10 -8.30 1.11 -11.23
CA ARG A 10 -8.39 -0.26 -11.72
C ARG A 10 -8.69 -1.23 -10.57
N GLY A 11 -9.64 -2.15 -10.78
CA GLY A 11 -9.87 -3.29 -9.89
C GLY A 11 -8.72 -4.30 -9.97
N SER A 12 -8.84 -5.36 -9.19
CA SER A 12 -7.83 -6.42 -9.12
C SER A 12 -8.33 -7.72 -9.79
N GLY A 13 -7.49 -8.76 -9.80
CA GLY A 13 -7.90 -10.11 -10.20
C GLY A 13 -8.75 -10.85 -9.16
N ASN A 14 -9.01 -10.29 -7.98
CA ASN A 14 -9.79 -10.90 -6.92
C ASN A 14 -11.28 -10.60 -7.06
N GLU A 15 -12.12 -11.63 -7.24
CA GLU A 15 -13.55 -11.49 -7.50
C GLU A 15 -14.31 -10.88 -6.32
N ASP A 16 -14.00 -11.30 -5.09
CA ASP A 16 -14.67 -10.79 -3.89
C ASP A 16 -14.36 -9.31 -3.66
N ARG A 17 -13.12 -8.90 -3.93
CA ARG A 17 -12.72 -7.50 -3.93
C ARG A 17 -13.47 -6.69 -5.00
N ASN A 18 -13.55 -7.20 -6.21
CA ASN A 18 -14.28 -6.54 -7.30
C ASN A 18 -15.78 -6.46 -7.02
N ARG A 19 -16.36 -7.47 -6.37
CA ARG A 19 -17.72 -7.43 -5.85
C ARG A 19 -17.88 -6.30 -4.83
N ASN A 20 -16.95 -6.15 -3.89
CA ASN A 20 -16.97 -5.08 -2.91
C ASN A 20 -16.89 -3.70 -3.57
N LEU A 21 -16.02 -3.53 -4.59
CA LEU A 21 -15.95 -2.30 -5.39
C LEU A 21 -17.32 -1.98 -6.04
N SER A 22 -17.97 -2.98 -6.65
CA SER A 22 -19.28 -2.81 -7.28
C SER A 22 -20.36 -2.39 -6.26
N LEU A 23 -20.41 -3.02 -5.10
CA LEU A 23 -21.34 -2.68 -4.02
C LEU A 23 -21.08 -1.27 -3.48
N ALA A 24 -19.83 -0.90 -3.27
CA ALA A 24 -19.47 0.42 -2.78
C ALA A 24 -19.79 1.53 -3.80
N CYS A 25 -19.53 1.30 -5.09
CA CYS A 25 -19.97 2.21 -6.14
C CYS A 25 -21.50 2.36 -6.15
N GLY A 26 -22.24 1.25 -6.09
CA GLY A 26 -23.70 1.27 -6.03
C GLY A 26 -24.25 2.01 -4.81
N ALA A 27 -23.56 1.96 -3.67
CA ALA A 27 -23.95 2.64 -2.45
C ALA A 27 -24.00 4.17 -2.58
N ILE A 28 -23.11 4.75 -3.38
CA ILE A 28 -23.00 6.21 -3.55
C ILE A 28 -23.57 6.71 -4.87
N HIS A 29 -23.90 5.79 -5.80
CA HIS A 29 -24.45 6.14 -7.11
C HIS A 29 -25.76 6.90 -6.99
N GLY A 30 -25.91 7.99 -7.76
CA GLY A 30 -27.11 8.83 -7.79
C GLY A 30 -27.26 9.77 -6.58
N THR A 31 -26.26 9.84 -5.69
CA THR A 31 -26.30 10.77 -4.54
C THR A 31 -26.33 12.21 -5.05
N VAL A 32 -27.33 12.98 -4.61
CA VAL A 32 -27.47 14.40 -4.90
C VAL A 32 -27.19 15.20 -3.64
N LEU A 33 -26.36 16.23 -3.75
CA LEU A 33 -26.08 17.18 -2.68
C LEU A 33 -26.45 18.58 -3.13
N ASN A 34 -27.40 19.23 -2.43
CA ASN A 34 -27.67 20.64 -2.62
C ASN A 34 -26.52 21.52 -2.09
N PRO A 35 -26.47 22.81 -2.46
CA PRO A 35 -25.50 23.74 -1.89
C PRO A 35 -25.53 23.72 -0.35
N GLY A 36 -24.34 23.55 0.27
CA GLY A 36 -24.20 23.43 1.71
C GLY A 36 -24.51 22.05 2.31
N GLU A 37 -24.96 21.07 1.51
CA GLU A 37 -25.14 19.70 1.99
C GLU A 37 -23.84 18.91 1.95
N SER A 38 -23.73 17.99 2.91
CA SER A 38 -22.57 17.07 3.03
C SER A 38 -23.00 15.62 2.92
N MET A 39 -22.05 14.76 2.50
CA MET A 39 -22.20 13.32 2.59
C MET A 39 -21.04 12.70 3.39
N SER A 40 -21.33 11.59 4.06
CA SER A 40 -20.36 10.69 4.64
C SER A 40 -20.36 9.39 3.83
N PHE A 41 -19.19 9.00 3.28
CA PHE A 41 -19.04 7.74 2.54
C PHE A 41 -19.41 6.55 3.44
N ALA A 42 -18.90 6.50 4.68
CA ALA A 42 -19.19 5.45 5.64
C ALA A 42 -20.72 5.26 5.87
N THR A 43 -21.48 6.36 5.94
CA THR A 43 -22.93 6.28 6.13
C THR A 43 -23.62 5.58 4.94
N HIS A 44 -23.13 5.75 3.72
CA HIS A 44 -23.66 5.07 2.54
C HIS A 44 -23.28 3.59 2.54
N ILE A 45 -22.03 3.27 2.85
CA ILE A 45 -21.53 1.88 2.92
C ILE A 45 -22.26 1.08 3.99
N ASN A 46 -22.51 1.65 5.17
CA ASN A 46 -23.19 0.97 6.27
C ASN A 46 -24.65 0.60 5.99
N ARG A 47 -25.25 1.12 4.92
CA ARG A 47 -26.60 0.76 4.46
C ARG A 47 -26.62 -0.43 3.51
N VAL A 48 -25.46 -0.89 3.07
CA VAL A 48 -25.32 -1.98 2.09
C VAL A 48 -24.81 -3.23 2.78
N SER A 49 -25.38 -4.36 2.42
CA SER A 49 -24.94 -5.68 2.87
C SER A 49 -24.33 -6.49 1.74
N GLY A 50 -23.67 -7.61 2.07
CA GLY A 50 -23.15 -8.55 1.10
C GLY A 50 -21.71 -8.30 0.71
N PHE A 51 -21.00 -7.41 1.41
CA PHE A 51 -19.54 -7.31 1.35
C PHE A 51 -18.90 -8.60 1.82
N ARG A 52 -17.73 -8.92 1.24
CA ARG A 52 -16.95 -10.10 1.56
C ARG A 52 -15.59 -9.74 2.11
N SER A 53 -14.97 -10.68 2.80
CA SER A 53 -13.55 -10.57 3.14
C SER A 53 -12.73 -10.66 1.86
N ALA A 54 -11.85 -9.69 1.64
CA ALA A 54 -11.00 -9.59 0.47
C ALA A 54 -9.73 -8.78 0.81
N PRO A 55 -8.63 -8.91 0.02
CA PRO A 55 -7.47 -8.06 0.19
C PRO A 55 -7.82 -6.57 0.06
N GLU A 56 -7.30 -5.73 0.96
CA GLU A 56 -7.46 -4.28 0.85
C GLU A 56 -6.70 -3.75 -0.36
N ASP A 57 -5.50 -4.28 -0.62
CA ASP A 57 -4.68 -3.98 -1.79
C ASP A 57 -4.00 -5.25 -2.29
N THR A 58 -3.34 -5.16 -3.44
CA THR A 58 -2.63 -6.29 -4.07
C THR A 58 -1.56 -6.84 -3.14
N GLY A 59 -1.60 -8.16 -2.92
CA GLY A 59 -0.63 -8.87 -2.09
C GLY A 59 -0.85 -8.76 -0.58
N MET A 60 -1.96 -8.15 -0.14
CA MET A 60 -2.32 -8.07 1.27
C MET A 60 -3.25 -9.22 1.69
N GLU A 61 -3.25 -9.52 2.99
CA GLU A 61 -4.19 -10.47 3.58
C GLU A 61 -5.63 -9.96 3.48
N PRO A 62 -6.62 -10.87 3.38
CA PRO A 62 -8.02 -10.49 3.33
C PRO A 62 -8.49 -9.85 4.65
N VAL A 63 -9.19 -8.72 4.51
CA VAL A 63 -9.86 -8.01 5.61
C VAL A 63 -11.36 -7.87 5.32
N PRO A 64 -12.20 -7.66 6.34
CA PRO A 64 -13.61 -7.37 6.11
C PRO A 64 -13.79 -6.18 5.17
N GLN A 65 -14.61 -6.34 4.11
CA GLN A 65 -14.91 -5.30 3.13
C GLN A 65 -13.67 -4.79 2.35
N GLY A 66 -12.61 -5.60 2.21
CA GLY A 66 -11.40 -5.21 1.49
C GLY A 66 -11.70 -4.65 0.09
N GLY A 67 -11.07 -3.54 -0.24
CA GLY A 67 -11.25 -2.79 -1.48
C GLY A 67 -12.29 -1.64 -1.41
N VAL A 68 -13.12 -1.56 -0.38
CA VAL A 68 -14.12 -0.47 -0.27
C VAL A 68 -13.45 0.91 -0.21
N SER A 69 -12.32 1.04 0.47
CA SER A 69 -11.56 2.29 0.54
C SER A 69 -10.99 2.75 -0.81
N GLN A 70 -10.85 1.85 -1.79
CA GLN A 70 -10.50 2.24 -3.15
C GLN A 70 -11.60 3.11 -3.78
N VAL A 71 -12.88 2.79 -3.55
CA VAL A 71 -13.99 3.63 -4.03
C VAL A 71 -14.01 4.98 -3.29
N ALA A 72 -13.73 4.99 -1.98
CA ALA A 72 -13.57 6.24 -1.23
C ALA A 72 -12.44 7.11 -1.81
N SER A 73 -11.30 6.51 -2.14
CA SER A 73 -10.17 7.21 -2.76
C SER A 73 -10.53 7.74 -4.16
N THR A 74 -11.26 6.96 -4.96
CA THR A 74 -11.73 7.38 -6.29
C THR A 74 -12.68 8.57 -6.18
N LEU A 75 -13.61 8.53 -5.20
CA LEU A 75 -14.53 9.63 -4.91
C LEU A 75 -13.77 10.87 -4.39
N TYR A 76 -12.79 10.68 -3.51
CA TYR A 76 -11.95 11.77 -2.99
C TYR A 76 -11.25 12.54 -4.11
N TYR A 77 -10.61 11.80 -5.04
CA TYR A 77 -9.95 12.41 -6.20
C TYR A 77 -10.95 13.18 -7.07
N ALA A 78 -12.09 12.57 -7.42
CA ALA A 78 -13.13 13.20 -8.21
C ALA A 78 -13.71 14.47 -7.52
N ALA A 79 -13.86 14.43 -6.19
CA ALA A 79 -14.34 15.57 -5.41
C ALA A 79 -13.33 16.74 -5.40
N LEU A 80 -12.04 16.44 -5.27
CA LEU A 80 -10.98 17.46 -5.38
C LEU A 80 -10.97 18.09 -6.77
N MET A 81 -11.13 17.30 -7.84
CA MET A 81 -11.22 17.79 -9.23
C MET A 81 -12.50 18.60 -9.49
N SER A 82 -13.54 18.38 -8.69
CA SER A 82 -14.78 19.16 -8.70
C SER A 82 -14.72 20.45 -7.86
N ASP A 83 -13.57 20.74 -7.24
CA ASP A 83 -13.35 21.84 -6.28
C ASP A 83 -14.30 21.81 -5.07
N LEU A 84 -14.77 20.61 -4.69
CA LEU A 84 -15.58 20.42 -3.48
C LEU A 84 -14.72 20.49 -2.23
N ASN A 85 -15.34 20.81 -1.10
CA ASN A 85 -14.66 20.82 0.18
C ASN A 85 -14.63 19.42 0.79
N ILE A 86 -13.46 18.97 1.20
CA ILE A 86 -13.26 17.74 1.96
C ILE A 86 -13.26 18.08 3.44
N THR A 87 -14.32 17.71 4.15
CA THR A 87 -14.48 18.03 5.57
C THR A 87 -13.78 17.02 6.47
N TYR A 88 -13.62 15.78 6.00
CA TYR A 88 -12.83 14.75 6.66
C TYR A 88 -12.24 13.77 5.65
N ARG A 89 -11.01 13.32 5.92
CA ARG A 89 -10.30 12.30 5.16
C ARG A 89 -9.44 11.46 6.10
N GLY A 90 -9.71 10.17 6.20
CA GLY A 90 -8.76 9.19 6.74
C GLY A 90 -7.72 8.81 5.69
N THR A 91 -6.52 8.42 6.10
CA THR A 91 -5.43 7.95 5.24
C THR A 91 -5.10 6.49 5.57
N HIS A 92 -4.64 5.73 4.58
CA HIS A 92 -4.14 4.38 4.82
C HIS A 92 -2.83 4.41 5.62
N ALA A 93 -2.54 3.31 6.33
CA ALA A 93 -1.26 3.11 7.00
C ALA A 93 -0.14 2.67 6.02
N TYR A 94 -0.41 2.61 4.72
CA TYR A 94 0.51 2.23 3.64
C TYR A 94 0.15 3.03 2.39
N MET A 95 1.06 3.10 1.43
CA MET A 95 0.81 3.71 0.12
C MET A 95 0.01 2.75 -0.76
N PRO A 96 -1.28 3.01 -1.04
CA PRO A 96 -2.08 2.12 -1.86
C PRO A 96 -1.58 2.08 -3.32
N SER A 97 -1.64 0.88 -3.94
CA SER A 97 -1.17 0.68 -5.32
C SER A 97 -2.15 1.17 -6.38
N PHE A 98 -3.40 1.43 -6.00
CA PHE A 98 -4.49 1.76 -6.92
C PHE A 98 -4.70 3.26 -7.14
N ILE A 99 -3.97 4.14 -6.46
CA ILE A 99 -4.09 5.59 -6.57
C ILE A 99 -2.74 6.28 -6.37
N GLU A 100 -2.63 7.53 -6.82
CA GLU A 100 -1.44 8.34 -6.61
C GLU A 100 -1.18 8.60 -5.12
N TYR A 101 0.08 8.67 -4.75
CA TYR A 101 0.54 8.85 -3.37
C TYR A 101 -0.05 10.13 -2.75
N GLY A 102 -0.57 10.01 -1.52
CA GLY A 102 -1.15 11.14 -0.80
C GLY A 102 -2.53 11.59 -1.29
N LEU A 103 -3.12 10.90 -2.29
CA LEU A 103 -4.46 11.15 -2.81
C LEU A 103 -5.44 10.01 -2.50
N ASP A 104 -5.10 9.15 -1.56
CA ASP A 104 -5.95 8.09 -1.04
C ASP A 104 -6.91 8.60 0.05
N ALA A 105 -8.00 7.89 0.27
CA ALA A 105 -8.91 8.10 1.39
C ALA A 105 -9.44 6.77 1.91
N THR A 106 -9.68 6.68 3.22
CA THR A 106 -10.38 5.57 3.84
C THR A 106 -11.90 5.79 3.82
N SER A 107 -12.65 4.82 4.34
CA SER A 107 -14.13 4.87 4.36
C SER A 107 -14.71 6.03 5.17
N ASP A 108 -13.91 6.73 5.97
CA ASP A 108 -14.39 7.88 6.78
C ASP A 108 -14.52 9.19 5.98
N LEU A 109 -14.30 9.16 4.67
CA LEU A 109 -14.36 10.33 3.80
C LEU A 109 -15.69 11.09 3.95
N GLN A 110 -15.58 12.41 4.12
CA GLN A 110 -16.72 13.32 4.15
C GLN A 110 -16.51 14.50 3.19
N ILE A 111 -17.54 14.81 2.41
CA ILE A 111 -17.52 15.81 1.34
C ILE A 111 -18.67 16.79 1.57
N LEU A 112 -18.40 18.08 1.37
CA LEU A 112 -19.38 19.16 1.43
C LEU A 112 -19.49 19.80 0.04
N ASN A 113 -20.71 19.95 -0.47
CA ASN A 113 -20.96 20.73 -1.66
C ASN A 113 -20.86 22.23 -1.35
N THR A 114 -19.78 22.84 -1.77
CA THR A 114 -19.50 24.27 -1.61
C THR A 114 -19.83 25.09 -2.88
N THR A 115 -20.37 24.45 -3.92
CA THR A 115 -20.81 25.14 -5.14
C THR A 115 -22.16 25.84 -4.92
N GLY A 116 -22.52 26.74 -5.82
CA GLY A 116 -23.82 27.41 -5.79
C GLY A 116 -25.00 26.56 -6.31
N TYR A 117 -24.76 25.32 -6.76
CA TYR A 117 -25.72 24.47 -7.44
C TYR A 117 -25.74 23.05 -6.89
N PRO A 118 -26.85 22.31 -7.06
CA PRO A 118 -26.85 20.89 -6.77
C PRO A 118 -25.84 20.13 -7.61
N ILE A 119 -25.16 19.17 -6.99
CA ILE A 119 -24.28 18.21 -7.65
C ILE A 119 -24.88 16.80 -7.56
N ARG A 120 -24.53 15.95 -8.53
CA ARG A 120 -24.86 14.52 -8.52
C ARG A 120 -23.58 13.70 -8.65
N ILE A 121 -23.46 12.69 -7.81
CA ILE A 121 -22.37 11.73 -7.81
C ILE A 121 -22.84 10.46 -8.52
N ASP A 122 -22.25 10.11 -9.65
CA ASP A 122 -22.45 8.85 -10.32
C ASP A 122 -21.21 7.98 -10.13
N ALA A 123 -21.40 6.74 -9.65
CA ALA A 123 -20.33 5.80 -9.41
C ALA A 123 -20.68 4.43 -10.01
N THR A 124 -19.74 3.82 -10.69
CA THR A 124 -19.93 2.53 -11.36
C THR A 124 -18.68 1.67 -11.24
N TYR A 125 -18.87 0.35 -11.20
CA TYR A 125 -17.79 -0.62 -11.41
C TYR A 125 -18.08 -1.38 -12.71
N SER A 126 -17.32 -1.11 -13.75
CA SER A 126 -17.51 -1.69 -15.07
C SER A 126 -16.18 -1.81 -15.80
N GLY A 127 -16.05 -2.85 -16.64
CA GLY A 127 -14.83 -3.08 -17.42
C GLY A 127 -13.56 -3.24 -16.60
N GLY A 128 -13.69 -3.61 -15.31
CA GLY A 128 -12.56 -3.75 -14.39
C GLY A 128 -12.13 -2.44 -13.74
N TYR A 129 -12.92 -1.36 -13.83
CA TYR A 129 -12.63 -0.06 -13.22
C TYR A 129 -13.78 0.40 -12.30
N ALA A 130 -13.40 0.91 -11.13
CA ALA A 130 -14.28 1.73 -10.32
C ALA A 130 -14.15 3.17 -10.81
N LYS A 131 -15.24 3.76 -11.30
CA LYS A 131 -15.28 5.12 -11.83
C LYS A 131 -16.25 5.97 -11.03
N VAL A 132 -15.84 7.19 -10.70
CA VAL A 132 -16.71 8.21 -10.08
C VAL A 132 -16.70 9.45 -10.96
N GLU A 133 -17.91 9.97 -11.22
CA GLU A 133 -18.15 11.22 -11.96
C GLU A 133 -19.04 12.13 -11.11
N ILE A 134 -18.70 13.39 -11.02
CA ILE A 134 -19.47 14.40 -10.31
C ILE A 134 -19.99 15.39 -11.32
N PHE A 135 -21.31 15.47 -11.43
CA PHE A 135 -22.03 16.34 -12.35
C PHE A 135 -22.62 17.55 -11.61
N GLY A 136 -22.64 18.68 -12.27
CA GLY A 136 -23.20 19.92 -11.71
C GLY A 136 -23.31 21.02 -12.75
N THR A 137 -23.22 22.28 -12.31
CA THR A 137 -23.13 23.45 -13.18
C THR A 137 -21.69 23.97 -13.15
N GLU A 138 -21.03 23.99 -14.31
CA GLU A 138 -19.66 24.48 -14.43
C GLU A 138 -19.64 26.00 -14.60
N GLU A 139 -19.08 26.69 -13.59
CA GLU A 139 -18.90 28.15 -13.62
C GLU A 139 -17.42 28.56 -13.59
N ARG A 140 -16.50 27.58 -13.47
CA ARG A 140 -15.07 27.85 -13.32
C ARG A 140 -14.47 28.26 -14.65
N ASN A 141 -13.70 29.32 -14.63
CA ASN A 141 -12.85 29.76 -15.76
C ASN A 141 -11.43 29.16 -15.70
N TYR A 142 -11.21 28.17 -14.81
CA TYR A 142 -9.96 27.46 -14.61
C TYR A 142 -10.20 25.94 -14.68
N TYR A 143 -9.13 25.21 -14.87
CA TYR A 143 -9.12 23.76 -14.65
C TYR A 143 -8.18 23.43 -13.48
N LEU A 144 -8.35 22.22 -12.93
CA LEU A 144 -7.61 21.74 -11.78
C LEU A 144 -6.66 20.63 -12.18
N MET A 145 -5.50 20.59 -11.54
CA MET A 145 -4.60 19.45 -11.51
C MET A 145 -4.27 19.12 -10.06
N LEU A 146 -4.18 17.83 -9.75
CA LEU A 146 -3.69 17.37 -8.45
C LEU A 146 -2.22 16.97 -8.62
N GLU A 147 -1.40 17.39 -7.69
CA GLU A 147 0.01 17.07 -7.65
C GLU A 147 0.36 16.49 -6.29
N SER A 148 1.20 15.47 -6.28
CA SER A 148 1.75 14.93 -5.04
C SER A 148 3.25 14.68 -5.17
N SER A 149 3.95 14.80 -4.05
CA SER A 149 5.39 14.56 -4.00
C SER A 149 5.80 13.95 -2.66
N ILE A 150 6.70 12.98 -2.72
CA ILE A 150 7.33 12.42 -1.53
C ILE A 150 8.32 13.45 -0.99
N SER A 151 8.04 14.00 0.19
CA SER A 151 8.92 14.98 0.84
C SER A 151 9.99 14.31 1.72
N THR A 152 9.70 13.13 2.26
CA THR A 152 10.63 12.35 3.08
C THR A 152 10.36 10.86 2.87
N SER A 153 11.46 10.08 2.81
CA SER A 153 11.43 8.62 2.82
C SER A 153 12.28 8.10 3.97
N THR A 154 11.76 7.14 4.72
CA THR A 154 12.46 6.49 5.85
C THR A 154 12.60 5.01 5.54
N ALA A 155 13.83 4.52 5.48
CA ALA A 155 14.08 3.10 5.26
C ALA A 155 13.74 2.26 6.49
N PRO A 156 13.26 1.01 6.32
CA PRO A 156 13.03 0.09 7.42
C PRO A 156 14.38 -0.34 8.04
N GLN A 157 14.35 -0.61 9.34
CA GLN A 157 15.43 -1.27 10.04
C GLN A 157 15.13 -2.77 10.14
N THR A 158 16.17 -3.60 10.23
CA THR A 158 16.00 -5.00 10.62
C THR A 158 16.04 -5.08 12.14
N VAL A 159 14.99 -5.65 12.73
CA VAL A 159 14.90 -5.95 14.15
C VAL A 159 14.77 -7.45 14.33
N PHE A 160 15.25 -7.95 15.48
CA PHE A 160 15.17 -9.37 15.81
C PHE A 160 14.17 -9.57 16.95
N GLU A 161 13.27 -10.53 16.79
CA GLU A 161 12.35 -10.96 17.81
C GLU A 161 12.78 -12.33 18.34
N THR A 162 12.95 -12.44 19.66
CA THR A 162 13.52 -13.64 20.28
C THR A 162 12.41 -14.62 20.67
N TYR A 163 12.55 -15.87 20.26
CA TYR A 163 11.64 -16.96 20.53
C TYR A 163 12.34 -18.10 21.29
N ALA A 164 11.58 -18.81 22.10
CA ALA A 164 12.04 -20.06 22.70
C ALA A 164 12.21 -21.14 21.62
N TYR A 165 13.05 -22.16 21.92
CA TYR A 165 13.26 -23.29 21.01
C TYR A 165 11.97 -24.01 20.62
N ASP A 166 11.02 -24.12 21.57
CA ASP A 166 9.73 -24.81 21.43
C ASP A 166 8.57 -23.83 21.23
N ASN A 167 8.82 -22.69 20.56
CA ASN A 167 7.81 -21.67 20.33
C ASN A 167 6.59 -22.25 19.60
N PRO A 168 5.37 -21.88 20.04
CA PRO A 168 4.12 -22.40 19.49
C PRO A 168 3.84 -21.97 18.06
N GLU A 169 4.44 -20.87 17.60
CA GLU A 169 4.33 -20.32 16.25
C GLU A 169 5.13 -21.16 15.23
N GLY A 170 6.08 -21.99 15.71
CA GLY A 170 6.91 -22.85 14.88
C GLY A 170 7.99 -22.13 14.07
N TYR A 171 8.33 -20.90 14.45
CA TYR A 171 9.43 -20.17 13.79
C TYR A 171 10.78 -20.87 14.01
N VAL A 172 11.61 -20.82 12.97
CA VAL A 172 13.01 -21.23 13.03
C VAL A 172 13.92 -20.00 12.97
N ASP A 173 15.16 -20.13 13.43
CA ASP A 173 16.12 -19.04 13.44
C ASP A 173 16.37 -18.50 12.02
N GLY A 174 16.19 -17.19 11.86
CA GLY A 174 16.31 -16.49 10.58
C GLY A 174 15.00 -16.36 9.79
N ASP A 175 13.88 -16.90 10.24
CA ASP A 175 12.59 -16.70 9.60
C ASP A 175 12.22 -15.22 9.55
N VAL A 176 11.68 -14.79 8.42
CA VAL A 176 11.14 -13.44 8.25
C VAL A 176 9.69 -13.43 8.72
N ILE A 177 9.45 -12.79 9.87
CA ILE A 177 8.12 -12.65 10.46
C ILE A 177 7.34 -11.54 9.76
N GLU A 178 8.02 -10.41 9.51
CA GLU A 178 7.44 -9.25 8.81
C GLU A 178 8.45 -8.66 7.83
N GLU A 179 8.02 -8.45 6.59
CA GLU A 179 8.84 -7.75 5.60
C GLU A 179 8.82 -6.24 5.85
N GLY A 180 10.01 -5.65 5.84
CA GLY A 180 10.16 -4.21 6.03
C GLY A 180 9.59 -3.41 4.85
N ARG A 181 8.96 -2.28 5.16
CA ARG A 181 8.45 -1.32 4.17
C ARG A 181 8.91 0.08 4.49
N ASN A 182 9.29 0.83 3.46
CA ASN A 182 9.66 2.24 3.63
C ASN A 182 8.47 3.05 4.16
N GLY A 183 8.78 3.95 5.08
CA GLY A 183 7.84 5.00 5.47
C GLY A 183 7.99 6.22 4.56
N TYR A 184 6.88 6.96 4.36
CA TYR A 184 6.86 8.13 3.50
C TYR A 184 6.06 9.27 4.12
N LEU A 185 6.52 10.49 3.88
CA LEU A 185 5.74 11.71 4.08
C LEU A 185 5.48 12.30 2.69
N VAL A 186 4.20 12.39 2.32
CA VAL A 186 3.77 12.88 1.00
C VAL A 186 2.99 14.16 1.17
N LYS A 187 3.32 15.17 0.37
CA LYS A 187 2.56 16.44 0.30
C LYS A 187 1.77 16.47 -0.99
N SER A 188 0.50 16.87 -0.89
CA SER A 188 -0.42 16.96 -2.01
C SER A 188 -0.92 18.40 -2.19
N TYR A 189 -1.09 18.80 -3.43
CA TYR A 189 -1.49 20.15 -3.83
C TYR A 189 -2.59 20.10 -4.88
N LYS A 190 -3.49 21.07 -4.84
CA LYS A 190 -4.47 21.36 -5.88
C LYS A 190 -4.02 22.62 -6.62
N VAL A 191 -3.72 22.48 -7.91
CA VAL A 191 -3.19 23.56 -8.74
C VAL A 191 -4.28 24.01 -9.70
N LYS A 192 -4.56 25.32 -9.71
CA LYS A 192 -5.52 25.94 -10.61
C LYS A 192 -4.80 26.57 -11.79
N TYR A 193 -5.28 26.27 -12.99
CA TYR A 193 -4.77 26.83 -14.23
C TYR A 193 -5.85 27.59 -14.97
N ASP A 194 -5.52 28.75 -15.50
CA ASP A 194 -6.42 29.51 -16.38
C ASP A 194 -6.75 28.71 -17.65
N ARG A 195 -8.05 28.56 -17.97
CA ARG A 195 -8.49 27.74 -19.13
C ARG A 195 -8.01 28.27 -20.46
N ARG A 196 -7.79 29.59 -20.59
CA ARG A 196 -7.43 30.25 -21.84
C ARG A 196 -5.92 30.30 -22.05
N THR A 197 -5.17 30.58 -21.00
CA THR A 197 -3.72 30.85 -21.08
C THR A 197 -2.87 29.66 -20.59
N SER A 198 -3.48 28.69 -19.91
CA SER A 198 -2.80 27.58 -19.22
C SER A 198 -1.75 28.07 -18.20
N SER A 199 -1.86 29.30 -17.72
CA SER A 199 -0.99 29.80 -16.66
C SER A 199 -1.48 29.35 -15.30
N GLU A 200 -0.56 29.03 -14.39
CA GLU A 200 -0.87 28.70 -13.00
C GLU A 200 -1.46 29.94 -12.31
N LEU A 201 -2.64 29.78 -11.71
CA LEU A 201 -3.34 30.82 -10.95
C LEU A 201 -3.10 30.69 -9.46
N SER A 202 -3.14 29.47 -8.93
CA SER A 202 -2.82 29.18 -7.52
C SER A 202 -2.34 27.74 -7.36
N ARG A 203 -1.66 27.50 -6.25
CA ARG A 203 -1.19 26.20 -5.79
C ARG A 203 -1.57 26.05 -4.33
N ASP A 204 -2.66 25.35 -4.09
CA ASP A 204 -3.25 25.23 -2.76
C ASP A 204 -2.81 23.90 -2.13
N PHE A 205 -2.21 23.95 -0.94
CA PHE A 205 -1.84 22.77 -0.18
C PHE A 205 -3.11 22.01 0.26
N ILE A 206 -3.19 20.71 -0.04
CA ILE A 206 -4.32 19.85 0.34
C ILE A 206 -4.04 19.21 1.69
N ALA A 207 -2.96 18.40 1.74
CA ALA A 207 -2.66 17.59 2.90
C ALA A 207 -1.21 17.10 2.93
N SER A 208 -0.78 16.70 4.12
CA SER A 208 0.43 15.89 4.33
C SER A 208 0.00 14.50 4.78
N SER A 209 0.25 13.49 3.96
CA SER A 209 -0.08 12.09 4.24
C SER A 209 1.16 11.38 4.75
N GLN A 210 1.03 10.74 5.92
CA GLN A 210 2.11 9.99 6.53
C GLN A 210 1.81 8.49 6.42
N TYR A 211 2.72 7.77 5.76
CA TYR A 211 2.73 6.31 5.69
C TYR A 211 3.88 5.83 6.58
N PRO A 212 3.59 5.17 7.71
CA PRO A 212 4.62 4.79 8.66
C PRO A 212 5.58 3.76 8.06
N VAL A 213 6.85 3.82 8.49
CA VAL A 213 7.82 2.77 8.23
C VAL A 213 7.42 1.51 8.99
N VAL A 214 7.55 0.37 8.33
CA VAL A 214 7.42 -0.95 8.97
C VAL A 214 8.80 -1.59 8.95
N ASN A 215 9.31 -1.96 10.12
CA ASN A 215 10.60 -2.63 10.23
C ASN A 215 10.50 -4.07 9.75
N ARG A 216 11.61 -4.58 9.19
CA ARG A 216 11.74 -6.00 8.90
C ARG A 216 11.98 -6.75 10.19
N VAL A 217 11.15 -7.74 10.50
CA VAL A 217 11.27 -8.55 11.71
C VAL A 217 11.78 -9.94 11.34
N ILE A 218 12.86 -10.38 12.01
CA ILE A 218 13.47 -11.69 11.83
C ILE A 218 13.40 -12.44 13.15
N ALA A 219 12.95 -13.69 13.11
CA ALA A 219 12.96 -14.57 14.27
C ALA A 219 14.41 -14.91 14.68
N GLN A 220 14.69 -14.79 15.97
CA GLN A 220 15.89 -15.29 16.59
C GLN A 220 15.49 -16.36 17.60
N VAL A 221 15.63 -17.63 17.20
CA VAL A 221 15.17 -18.76 18.00
C VAL A 221 16.31 -19.31 18.84
N ALA A 222 16.08 -19.49 20.14
CA ALA A 222 17.04 -20.09 21.06
C ALA A 222 17.45 -21.49 20.58
N ALA A 223 18.73 -21.82 20.74
CA ALA A 223 19.20 -23.19 20.48
C ALA A 223 18.49 -24.20 21.41
N PRO A 224 18.27 -25.44 20.96
CA PRO A 224 17.74 -26.47 21.84
C PRO A 224 18.63 -26.63 23.08
N PRO A 225 18.05 -26.93 24.25
CA PRO A 225 18.84 -27.17 25.45
C PRO A 225 19.82 -28.31 25.18
N VAL A 226 21.11 -28.03 25.46
CA VAL A 226 22.15 -29.04 25.34
C VAL A 226 21.84 -30.13 26.39
N THR A 227 21.35 -31.25 25.94
CA THR A 227 21.30 -32.44 26.80
C THR A 227 22.75 -32.85 27.05
N GLU A 228 23.25 -32.55 28.23
CA GLU A 228 24.55 -33.09 28.64
C GLU A 228 24.47 -34.63 28.52
N THR A 229 25.22 -35.17 27.56
CA THR A 229 25.40 -36.62 27.50
C THR A 229 26.08 -37.01 28.81
N PRO A 230 25.51 -38.02 29.54
CA PRO A 230 26.17 -38.51 30.74
C PRO A 230 27.63 -38.85 30.43
N PRO A 231 28.57 -38.58 31.32
CA PRO A 231 29.97 -38.85 31.05
C PRO A 231 30.12 -40.33 30.64
N GLU A 232 30.75 -40.54 29.50
CA GLU A 232 31.03 -41.85 28.97
C GLU A 232 31.87 -42.63 30.00
N ILE A 233 31.32 -43.74 30.53
CA ILE A 233 32.03 -44.61 31.47
C ILE A 233 33.14 -45.25 30.62
N ILE A 234 34.35 -44.71 30.75
CA ILE A 234 35.53 -45.26 30.09
C ILE A 234 35.89 -46.55 30.85
N PHE A 235 35.53 -47.68 30.27
CA PHE A 235 36.10 -48.94 30.72
C PHE A 235 37.58 -48.98 30.32
N PRO A 236 38.48 -49.48 31.17
CA PRO A 236 39.90 -49.57 30.84
C PRO A 236 40.09 -50.52 29.63
N THR A 237 40.63 -49.98 28.58
CA THR A 237 40.95 -50.72 27.37
C THR A 237 42.26 -51.49 27.51
N ASP A 238 42.28 -52.64 26.87
CA ASP A 238 43.39 -53.57 26.75
C ASP A 238 44.75 -52.92 26.27
N PRO A 239 45.86 -53.61 26.47
CA PRO A 239 47.20 -53.03 26.30
C PRO A 239 47.49 -52.60 24.85
N PRO A 240 48.53 -51.72 24.64
CA PRO A 240 48.68 -50.96 23.43
C PRO A 240 49.08 -51.83 22.21
N TYR A 241 48.31 -51.64 21.16
CA TYR A 241 48.61 -52.15 19.81
C TYR A 241 49.77 -51.38 19.20
N VAL A 242 50.79 -52.08 18.66
CA VAL A 242 51.91 -51.50 17.93
C VAL A 242 51.52 -51.34 16.45
N PRO A 243 51.61 -50.14 15.89
CA PRO A 243 51.17 -49.89 14.52
C PRO A 243 52.19 -50.36 13.49
N PRO A 244 51.75 -50.76 12.29
CA PRO A 244 52.62 -50.99 11.12
C PRO A 244 53.08 -49.67 10.51
N VAL A 245 54.26 -49.74 9.88
CA VAL A 245 55.02 -48.66 9.27
C VAL A 245 54.24 -47.94 8.12
N GLU A 246 54.32 -46.61 8.11
CA GLU A 246 53.72 -45.72 7.10
C GLU A 246 54.31 -45.88 5.69
N LEU A 247 53.45 -45.80 4.70
CA LEU A 247 53.79 -45.53 3.28
C LEU A 247 53.61 -44.04 2.96
N PRO A 248 54.32 -43.46 2.02
CA PRO A 248 54.44 -42.01 1.83
C PRO A 248 53.15 -41.33 1.30
N THR A 249 52.82 -40.20 1.85
CA THR A 249 51.71 -39.33 1.47
C THR A 249 51.92 -38.58 0.18
N GLU A 250 50.89 -38.50 -0.65
CA GLU A 250 50.80 -37.57 -1.82
C GLU A 250 50.71 -36.10 -1.40
N PRO A 251 51.16 -35.19 -2.26
CA PRO A 251 51.19 -33.75 -1.94
C PRO A 251 49.77 -33.12 -1.95
N PRO A 252 49.60 -32.01 -1.22
CA PRO A 252 48.29 -31.38 -1.04
C PRO A 252 47.83 -30.67 -2.33
N GLN A 253 46.54 -30.84 -2.63
CA GLN A 253 45.83 -30.10 -3.68
C GLN A 253 45.49 -28.67 -3.21
N GLU A 254 45.68 -27.70 -4.08
CA GLU A 254 45.37 -26.29 -3.86
C GLU A 254 43.85 -26.04 -3.74
N PRO A 255 43.42 -25.06 -2.93
CA PRO A 255 42.01 -24.76 -2.78
C PRO A 255 41.45 -24.06 -4.00
N ILE A 256 40.32 -24.57 -4.49
CA ILE A 256 39.53 -23.95 -5.56
C ILE A 256 38.81 -22.72 -5.01
N ILE A 257 39.17 -21.55 -5.50
CA ILE A 257 38.50 -20.29 -5.20
C ILE A 257 37.20 -20.20 -6.01
N PRO A 258 36.03 -20.04 -5.41
CA PRO A 258 34.80 -19.80 -6.16
C PRO A 258 34.78 -18.39 -6.75
N PRO A 259 34.16 -18.18 -7.93
CA PRO A 259 34.11 -16.88 -8.57
C PRO A 259 33.29 -15.86 -7.80
N THR A 260 33.84 -14.68 -7.59
CA THR A 260 33.14 -13.50 -7.07
C THR A 260 32.15 -13.01 -8.10
N PHE A 261 30.87 -13.04 -7.74
CA PHE A 261 29.85 -12.32 -8.48
C PHE A 261 29.79 -10.88 -7.97
N SER A 262 30.20 -9.95 -8.80
CA SER A 262 29.94 -8.52 -8.61
C SER A 262 28.52 -8.23 -9.08
N TYR A 263 27.67 -7.82 -8.14
CA TYR A 263 26.35 -7.31 -8.43
C TYR A 263 26.45 -5.81 -8.70
N GLU A 264 26.47 -5.43 -9.96
CA GLU A 264 26.27 -4.02 -10.34
C GLU A 264 24.80 -3.69 -10.18
N GLY A 265 24.50 -2.91 -9.14
CA GLY A 265 23.17 -2.39 -8.88
C GLY A 265 22.78 -1.36 -9.93
N GLN A 266 21.84 -1.71 -10.79
CA GLN A 266 21.09 -0.71 -11.54
C GLN A 266 20.13 0.01 -10.60
N ALA A 267 20.26 1.34 -10.54
CA ALA A 267 19.29 2.21 -9.90
C ALA A 267 17.89 2.05 -10.55
N PRO A 268 16.83 2.12 -9.78
CA PRO A 268 15.48 2.05 -10.34
C PRO A 268 15.25 3.25 -11.26
N VAL A 269 14.88 2.96 -12.49
CA VAL A 269 14.38 3.94 -13.46
C VAL A 269 13.03 4.41 -12.94
N ILE A 270 12.93 5.69 -12.61
CA ILE A 270 11.64 6.33 -12.33
C ILE A 270 10.96 6.54 -13.68
N GLU A 271 10.06 5.64 -14.06
CA GLU A 271 9.14 5.88 -15.18
C GLU A 271 8.17 6.98 -14.78
N THR A 272 8.33 8.13 -15.37
CA THR A 272 7.34 9.20 -15.36
C THR A 272 6.23 8.81 -16.32
N PHE A 273 5.07 8.46 -15.79
CA PHE A 273 3.89 8.23 -16.62
C PHE A 273 3.37 9.56 -17.17
N PRO A 274 3.06 9.64 -18.46
CA PRO A 274 2.50 10.84 -19.04
C PRO A 274 1.12 11.11 -18.44
N VAL A 275 0.91 12.33 -17.98
CA VAL A 275 -0.39 12.86 -17.58
C VAL A 275 -1.30 12.83 -18.81
N THR A 276 -2.31 11.97 -18.79
CA THR A 276 -3.32 11.95 -19.85
C THR A 276 -4.23 13.15 -19.64
N GLU A 277 -4.13 14.12 -20.52
CA GLU A 277 -5.10 15.21 -20.64
C GLU A 277 -6.47 14.60 -20.92
N ILE A 278 -7.43 14.85 -20.06
CA ILE A 278 -8.83 14.56 -20.32
C ILE A 278 -9.49 15.87 -20.74
N ILE A 279 -9.82 15.94 -22.01
CA ILE A 279 -10.67 17.00 -22.59
C ILE A 279 -12.12 16.84 -22.14
#